data_5a0bf96352602062c996182e0685e50c
#
_entry.id   5a0bf96352602062c996182e0685e50c
#
_cell.length_a   1.000
_cell.length_b   1.000
_cell.length_c   1.000
_cell.angle_alpha   90.00
_cell.angle_beta   90.00
_cell.angle_gamma   90.00
#
_symmetry.space_group_name_H-M   'P 1'
#
loop_
_entity.id
_entity.type
_entity.pdbx_description
1 polymer ?
#
loop_
_entity_poly.entity_id
_entity_poly.type
_entity_poly.pdbx_seq_one_letter_code
_entity_poly.pdbx_strand_id
1 'polypeptide(L)'
;MHVVTLRDPSSPLVAQFVPEAGMIGTSLRDDGVELLGQRRGLDAYVSEGKTMGIPILYPWANRLGDNTYTAQDVTVTLTPGENGVRADPNGLPIHGVLAAYPGWRVTDETDSGLTAEVDFGADPRLLASFPFPHVLTVAVRLADRTLTVRTTVTATGDRAVPMCFGFHPYLQLPDAPRADWVIETPPLRHLGLDDKGLPTGGSEPQPAREEALRDKAFDDAYDQVAEGAVFAVSGGGRRIEVHFEQGYPAAQIFAPPP
;
A
#
# COMPACT_ATOMS: atom_id res chain seq x y z
N MET A 1 -16.84 5.23 -12.79
CA MET A 1 -16.46 4.62 -11.50
C MET A 1 -17.10 5.40 -10.37
N HIS A 2 -17.66 4.71 -9.41
CA HIS A 2 -18.27 5.31 -8.21
C HIS A 2 -17.15 5.75 -7.25
N VAL A 3 -17.21 7.02 -6.81
CA VAL A 3 -16.28 7.58 -5.81
C VAL A 3 -17.01 7.67 -4.49
N VAL A 4 -16.56 6.91 -3.49
CA VAL A 4 -17.06 7.00 -2.13
C VAL A 4 -16.31 8.09 -1.39
N THR A 5 -17.03 9.02 -0.78
CA THR A 5 -16.45 10.15 -0.03
C THR A 5 -16.74 10.00 1.45
N LEU A 6 -15.70 9.85 2.25
CA LEU A 6 -15.76 9.78 3.71
C LEU A 6 -15.44 11.14 4.31
N ARG A 7 -16.16 11.49 5.39
CA ARG A 7 -15.98 12.73 6.14
C ARG A 7 -15.74 12.43 7.60
N ASP A 8 -14.73 13.06 8.16
CA ASP A 8 -14.49 13.00 9.60
C ASP A 8 -15.56 13.85 10.32
N PRO A 9 -16.35 13.28 11.23
CA PRO A 9 -17.38 14.01 11.96
C PRO A 9 -16.83 15.09 12.92
N SER A 10 -15.54 15.00 13.26
CA SER A 10 -14.90 15.87 14.26
C SER A 10 -13.89 16.87 13.67
N SER A 11 -13.58 16.79 12.36
CA SER A 11 -12.57 17.63 11.73
C SER A 11 -12.87 17.89 10.23
N PRO A 12 -12.14 18.80 9.56
CA PRO A 12 -12.31 19.04 8.13
C PRO A 12 -11.69 17.95 7.23
N LEU A 13 -11.24 16.82 7.80
CA LEU A 13 -10.61 15.75 7.04
C LEU A 13 -11.64 15.02 6.16
N VAL A 14 -11.30 14.83 4.89
CA VAL A 14 -12.12 14.14 3.89
C VAL A 14 -11.26 13.16 3.12
N ALA A 15 -11.72 11.92 2.98
CA ALA A 15 -11.07 10.89 2.17
C ALA A 15 -11.95 10.43 1.01
N GLN A 16 -11.35 10.00 -0.09
CA GLN A 16 -12.06 9.42 -1.22
C GLN A 16 -11.48 8.07 -1.59
N PHE A 17 -12.37 7.11 -1.85
CA PHE A 17 -12.02 5.76 -2.29
C PHE A 17 -12.78 5.40 -3.55
N VAL A 18 -12.17 4.56 -4.41
CA VAL A 18 -12.79 4.04 -5.62
C VAL A 18 -12.72 2.50 -5.60
N PRO A 19 -13.79 1.82 -5.13
CA PRO A 19 -13.82 0.36 -5.08
C PRO A 19 -13.58 -0.29 -6.44
N GLU A 20 -14.25 0.18 -7.50
CA GLU A 20 -14.10 -0.34 -8.87
C GLU A 20 -12.69 -0.17 -9.47
N ALA A 21 -11.82 0.59 -8.83
CA ALA A 21 -10.42 0.77 -9.22
C ALA A 21 -9.46 0.12 -8.21
N GLY A 22 -9.77 -1.06 -7.70
CA GLY A 22 -8.91 -1.78 -6.77
C GLY A 22 -9.01 -1.28 -5.33
N MET A 23 -10.13 -0.70 -4.92
CA MET A 23 -10.35 -0.12 -3.58
C MET A 23 -9.30 0.95 -3.23
N ILE A 24 -8.82 1.68 -4.23
CA ILE A 24 -7.77 2.69 -4.03
C ILE A 24 -8.29 3.90 -3.26
N GLY A 25 -7.52 4.35 -2.26
CA GLY A 25 -7.68 5.67 -1.66
C GLY A 25 -7.11 6.72 -2.62
N THR A 26 -7.97 7.54 -3.22
CA THR A 26 -7.57 8.50 -4.26
C THR A 26 -7.26 9.88 -3.71
N SER A 27 -7.81 10.24 -2.56
CA SER A 27 -7.67 11.58 -1.98
C SER A 27 -7.76 11.50 -0.46
N LEU A 28 -6.98 12.32 0.22
CA LEU A 28 -7.08 12.63 1.64
C LEU A 28 -6.83 14.12 1.80
N ARG A 29 -7.86 14.88 2.14
CA ARG A 29 -7.77 16.34 2.26
C ARG A 29 -8.02 16.80 3.67
N ASP A 30 -7.16 17.69 4.16
CA ASP A 30 -7.32 18.41 5.41
C ASP A 30 -7.54 19.89 5.12
N ASP A 31 -8.74 20.40 5.44
CA ASP A 31 -9.16 21.77 5.11
C ASP A 31 -8.96 22.14 3.62
N GLY A 32 -9.31 21.20 2.73
CA GLY A 32 -9.18 21.33 1.28
C GLY A 32 -7.79 21.07 0.71
N VAL A 33 -6.75 20.95 1.54
CA VAL A 33 -5.36 20.66 1.11
C VAL A 33 -5.18 19.17 0.89
N GLU A 34 -4.78 18.76 -0.33
CA GLU A 34 -4.56 17.37 -0.70
C GLU A 34 -3.25 16.84 -0.12
N LEU A 35 -3.33 15.77 0.67
CA LEU A 35 -2.21 15.13 1.36
C LEU A 35 -1.69 13.86 0.65
N LEU A 36 -2.37 13.41 -0.41
CA LEU A 36 -1.93 12.26 -1.19
C LEU A 36 -1.37 12.69 -2.54
N GLY A 37 -0.22 12.10 -2.90
CA GLY A 37 0.40 12.29 -4.21
C GLY A 37 -0.47 11.76 -5.34
N GLN A 38 -0.93 12.63 -6.22
CA GLN A 38 -1.82 12.32 -7.34
C GLN A 38 -1.05 11.78 -8.56
N ARG A 39 0.25 12.04 -8.66
CA ARG A 39 1.13 11.63 -9.75
C ARG A 39 0.49 11.88 -11.12
N ARG A 40 0.10 10.82 -11.86
CA ARG A 40 -0.57 10.91 -13.17
C ARG A 40 -2.09 10.73 -13.10
N GLY A 41 -2.64 10.64 -11.89
CA GLY A 41 -4.07 10.55 -11.63
C GLY A 41 -4.68 9.15 -11.82
N LEU A 42 -5.97 9.05 -11.52
CA LEU A 42 -6.72 7.79 -11.47
C LEU A 42 -6.79 7.11 -12.85
N ASP A 43 -6.92 7.86 -13.93
CA ASP A 43 -7.00 7.29 -15.29
C ASP A 43 -5.70 6.54 -15.64
N ALA A 44 -4.55 7.14 -15.34
CA ALA A 44 -3.25 6.49 -15.57
C ALA A 44 -3.00 5.30 -14.62
N TYR A 45 -3.57 5.34 -13.41
CA TYR A 45 -3.55 4.18 -12.52
C TYR A 45 -4.33 3.00 -13.10
N VAL A 46 -5.54 3.26 -13.61
CA VAL A 46 -6.42 2.22 -14.18
C VAL A 46 -5.87 1.69 -15.51
N SER A 47 -5.47 2.58 -16.43
CA SER A 47 -5.11 2.19 -17.81
C SER A 47 -3.64 1.78 -17.98
N GLU A 48 -2.72 2.38 -17.21
CA GLU A 48 -1.27 2.18 -17.37
C GLU A 48 -0.59 1.57 -16.14
N GLY A 49 -1.33 1.38 -15.05
CA GLY A 49 -0.77 0.86 -13.82
C GLY A 49 0.11 1.82 -13.03
N LYS A 50 -0.02 3.13 -13.27
CA LYS A 50 0.78 4.15 -12.57
C LYS A 50 0.23 4.42 -11.18
N THR A 51 0.87 3.88 -10.17
CA THR A 51 0.43 3.99 -8.77
C THR A 51 0.33 5.45 -8.28
N MET A 52 -0.67 5.72 -7.44
CA MET A 52 -0.97 6.99 -6.81
C MET A 52 -1.75 6.76 -5.50
N GLY A 53 -2.00 7.81 -4.71
CA GLY A 53 -2.91 7.73 -3.57
C GLY A 53 -2.51 6.66 -2.54
N ILE A 54 -3.43 5.75 -2.20
CA ILE A 54 -3.20 4.62 -1.28
C ILE A 54 -3.65 3.32 -1.95
N PRO A 55 -2.86 2.72 -2.84
CA PRO A 55 -3.17 1.43 -3.45
C PRO A 55 -2.88 0.29 -2.47
N ILE A 56 -3.70 -0.75 -2.50
CA ILE A 56 -3.38 -2.04 -1.88
C ILE A 56 -2.46 -2.84 -2.80
N LEU A 57 -1.46 -3.48 -2.23
CA LEU A 57 -0.50 -4.35 -2.89
C LEU A 57 -0.78 -5.78 -2.43
N TYR A 58 -1.59 -6.52 -3.18
CA TYR A 58 -2.09 -7.83 -2.76
C TYR A 58 -2.09 -8.84 -3.93
N PRO A 59 -1.74 -10.10 -3.72
CA PRO A 59 -1.41 -10.80 -2.46
C PRO A 59 0.05 -10.66 -2.01
N TRP A 60 0.90 -9.94 -2.72
CA TRP A 60 2.25 -9.60 -2.28
C TRP A 60 2.53 -8.10 -2.44
N ALA A 61 3.28 -7.56 -1.48
CA ALA A 61 3.83 -6.21 -1.55
C ALA A 61 5.21 -6.25 -2.20
N ASN A 62 5.63 -5.11 -2.79
CA ASN A 62 6.89 -4.99 -3.50
C ASN A 62 7.02 -6.08 -4.59
N ARG A 63 8.22 -6.62 -4.85
CA ARG A 63 8.49 -7.56 -5.95
C ARG A 63 8.79 -8.96 -5.48
N LEU A 64 8.49 -9.94 -6.32
CA LEU A 64 8.96 -11.31 -6.14
C LEU A 64 10.35 -11.48 -6.76
N GLY A 65 11.14 -12.41 -6.23
CA GLY A 65 12.50 -12.68 -6.72
C GLY A 65 12.57 -13.39 -8.07
N ASP A 66 11.47 -13.97 -8.51
CA ASP A 66 11.34 -14.74 -9.77
C ASP A 66 9.88 -14.71 -10.24
N ASN A 67 9.65 -15.10 -11.49
CA ASN A 67 8.30 -15.33 -12.03
C ASN A 67 7.65 -16.62 -11.48
N THR A 68 8.39 -17.40 -10.71
CA THR A 68 7.88 -18.60 -10.01
C THR A 68 8.08 -18.44 -8.52
N TYR A 69 7.04 -18.73 -7.74
CA TYR A 69 7.12 -18.78 -6.29
C TYR A 69 6.49 -20.05 -5.73
N THR A 70 6.92 -20.43 -4.53
CA THR A 70 6.31 -21.56 -3.80
C THR A 70 5.81 -21.08 -2.45
N ALA A 71 4.56 -21.38 -2.14
CA ALA A 71 3.96 -21.12 -0.83
C ALA A 71 3.14 -22.34 -0.41
N GLN A 72 3.34 -22.84 0.81
CA GLN A 72 2.64 -24.00 1.35
C GLN A 72 2.63 -25.20 0.37
N ASP A 73 3.77 -25.58 -0.18
CA ASP A 73 3.94 -26.68 -1.15
C ASP A 73 3.20 -26.50 -2.49
N VAL A 74 2.66 -25.32 -2.75
CA VAL A 74 2.08 -24.96 -4.05
C VAL A 74 3.06 -24.08 -4.82
N THR A 75 3.49 -24.55 -5.98
CA THR A 75 4.34 -23.76 -6.89
C THR A 75 3.48 -23.11 -7.96
N VAL A 76 3.66 -21.80 -8.13
CA VAL A 76 2.92 -20.97 -9.08
C VAL A 76 3.91 -20.29 -10.01
N THR A 77 3.67 -20.40 -11.32
CA THR A 77 4.39 -19.63 -12.33
C THR A 77 3.50 -18.52 -12.84
N LEU A 78 4.00 -17.31 -12.73
CA LEU A 78 3.32 -16.06 -13.14
C LEU A 78 3.78 -15.65 -14.54
N THR A 79 2.87 -15.08 -15.30
CA THR A 79 3.19 -14.45 -16.59
C THR A 79 2.91 -12.94 -16.47
N PRO A 80 3.95 -12.09 -16.45
CA PRO A 80 3.74 -10.64 -16.48
C PRO A 80 2.86 -10.22 -17.68
N GLY A 81 1.86 -9.36 -17.40
CA GLY A 81 0.85 -8.94 -18.37
C GLY A 81 -0.42 -9.80 -18.38
N GLU A 82 -0.44 -10.96 -17.71
CA GLU A 82 -1.61 -11.83 -17.60
C GLU A 82 -2.19 -11.82 -16.17
N ASN A 83 -3.48 -12.09 -16.04
CA ASN A 83 -4.18 -12.26 -14.75
C ASN A 83 -3.92 -11.15 -13.72
N GLY A 84 -3.69 -9.92 -14.17
CA GLY A 84 -3.39 -8.77 -13.31
C GLY A 84 -1.93 -8.67 -12.84
N VAL A 85 -1.06 -9.62 -13.22
CA VAL A 85 0.37 -9.60 -12.86
C VAL A 85 1.07 -8.47 -13.58
N ARG A 86 1.69 -7.57 -12.84
CA ARG A 86 2.53 -6.48 -13.35
C ARG A 86 3.99 -6.84 -13.19
N ALA A 87 4.84 -6.28 -14.06
CA ALA A 87 6.29 -6.40 -13.95
C ALA A 87 6.93 -5.05 -13.62
N ASP A 88 8.02 -5.12 -12.86
CA ASP A 88 8.96 -4.02 -12.71
C ASP A 88 9.86 -3.89 -13.96
N PRO A 89 10.77 -2.89 -14.02
CA PRO A 89 11.71 -2.75 -15.15
C PRO A 89 12.64 -3.94 -15.37
N ASN A 90 12.84 -4.80 -14.37
CA ASN A 90 13.64 -6.02 -14.46
C ASN A 90 12.82 -7.25 -14.91
N GLY A 91 11.52 -7.08 -15.17
CA GLY A 91 10.61 -8.17 -15.54
C GLY A 91 10.12 -9.01 -14.36
N LEU A 92 10.35 -8.58 -13.13
CA LEU A 92 9.91 -9.29 -11.92
C LEU A 92 8.47 -8.89 -11.55
N PRO A 93 7.62 -9.85 -11.11
CA PRO A 93 6.28 -9.55 -10.65
C PRO A 93 6.28 -8.59 -9.47
N ILE A 94 5.50 -7.51 -9.56
CA ILE A 94 5.49 -6.45 -8.54
C ILE A 94 4.06 -6.06 -8.14
N HIS A 95 3.86 -5.80 -6.83
CA HIS A 95 2.66 -5.20 -6.25
C HIS A 95 1.36 -6.02 -6.39
N GLY A 96 1.48 -7.33 -6.51
CA GLY A 96 0.32 -8.23 -6.58
C GLY A 96 -0.53 -8.07 -7.83
N VAL A 97 -1.82 -8.38 -7.71
CA VAL A 97 -2.76 -8.46 -8.84
C VAL A 97 -4.03 -7.62 -8.67
N LEU A 98 -4.21 -6.95 -7.53
CA LEU A 98 -5.42 -6.17 -7.25
C LEU A 98 -5.36 -4.70 -7.66
N ALA A 99 -4.26 -4.23 -8.20
CA ALA A 99 -4.19 -2.86 -8.67
C ALA A 99 -5.21 -2.63 -9.80
N ALA A 100 -6.10 -1.65 -9.59
CA ALA A 100 -7.23 -1.34 -10.47
C ALA A 100 -8.19 -2.52 -10.73
N TYR A 101 -8.18 -3.57 -9.90
CA TYR A 101 -9.11 -4.68 -10.03
C TYR A 101 -10.55 -4.25 -9.71
N PRO A 102 -11.52 -4.44 -10.64
CA PRO A 102 -12.87 -3.88 -10.49
C PRO A 102 -13.82 -4.77 -9.66
N GLY A 103 -13.41 -5.98 -9.29
CA GLY A 103 -14.29 -6.98 -8.67
C GLY A 103 -14.54 -6.79 -7.16
N TRP A 104 -14.32 -5.59 -6.64
CA TRP A 104 -14.65 -5.27 -5.25
C TRP A 104 -16.16 -5.05 -5.08
N ARG A 105 -16.74 -5.69 -4.09
CA ARG A 105 -18.14 -5.54 -3.69
C ARG A 105 -18.22 -4.73 -2.40
N VAL A 106 -18.82 -3.56 -2.46
CA VAL A 106 -19.11 -2.76 -1.26
C VAL A 106 -20.16 -3.50 -0.42
N THR A 107 -19.86 -3.71 0.85
CA THR A 107 -20.73 -4.40 1.83
C THR A 107 -21.30 -3.45 2.88
N ASP A 108 -20.63 -2.34 3.13
CA ASP A 108 -21.09 -1.27 4.03
C ASP A 108 -20.53 0.08 3.57
N GLU A 109 -21.37 1.11 3.62
CA GLU A 109 -21.01 2.48 3.31
C GLU A 109 -21.77 3.45 4.22
N THR A 110 -21.02 4.32 4.88
CA THR A 110 -21.55 5.38 5.75
C THR A 110 -20.81 6.69 5.44
N ASP A 111 -21.21 7.80 6.07
CA ASP A 111 -20.53 9.09 5.90
C ASP A 111 -19.04 9.06 6.32
N SER A 112 -18.64 8.15 7.21
CA SER A 112 -17.28 8.06 7.76
C SER A 112 -16.64 6.68 7.63
N GLY A 113 -17.30 5.73 6.97
CA GLY A 113 -16.79 4.36 6.83
C GLY A 113 -17.16 3.71 5.51
N LEU A 114 -16.30 2.81 5.05
CA LEU A 114 -16.50 2.01 3.85
C LEU A 114 -15.93 0.63 4.09
N THR A 115 -16.71 -0.41 3.78
CA THR A 115 -16.21 -1.79 3.76
C THR A 115 -16.48 -2.41 2.40
N ALA A 116 -15.44 -3.03 1.83
CA ALA A 116 -15.56 -3.76 0.57
C ALA A 116 -14.79 -5.08 0.61
N GLU A 117 -15.20 -6.02 -0.22
CA GLU A 117 -14.70 -7.39 -0.25
C GLU A 117 -14.37 -7.85 -1.67
N VAL A 118 -13.36 -8.71 -1.76
CA VAL A 118 -13.05 -9.52 -2.95
C VAL A 118 -13.08 -10.99 -2.57
N ASP A 119 -13.88 -11.78 -3.28
CA ASP A 119 -13.83 -13.24 -3.21
C ASP A 119 -12.80 -13.76 -4.23
N PHE A 120 -11.60 -14.11 -3.73
CA PHE A 120 -10.54 -14.69 -4.55
C PHE A 120 -10.93 -16.08 -5.13
N GLY A 121 -11.79 -16.81 -4.43
CA GLY A 121 -12.26 -18.10 -4.89
C GLY A 121 -13.21 -18.02 -6.09
N ALA A 122 -13.85 -16.88 -6.28
CA ALA A 122 -14.84 -16.69 -7.35
C ALA A 122 -14.22 -16.25 -8.70
N ASP A 123 -12.98 -15.75 -8.73
CA ASP A 123 -12.31 -15.32 -9.98
C ASP A 123 -11.15 -16.26 -10.35
N PRO A 124 -11.28 -17.07 -11.42
CA PRO A 124 -10.20 -17.95 -11.87
C PRO A 124 -8.89 -17.24 -12.21
N ARG A 125 -8.94 -15.94 -12.61
CA ARG A 125 -7.74 -15.15 -12.90
C ARG A 125 -6.94 -14.85 -11.63
N LEU A 126 -7.63 -14.55 -10.53
CA LEU A 126 -7.00 -14.35 -9.23
C LEU A 126 -6.41 -15.67 -8.71
N LEU A 127 -7.15 -16.78 -8.83
CA LEU A 127 -6.65 -18.11 -8.44
C LEU A 127 -5.48 -18.60 -9.30
N ALA A 128 -5.40 -18.21 -10.58
CA ALA A 128 -4.25 -18.52 -11.42
C ALA A 128 -2.95 -17.88 -10.89
N SER A 129 -3.05 -16.71 -10.28
CA SER A 129 -1.90 -16.01 -9.71
C SER A 129 -1.65 -16.32 -8.23
N PHE A 130 -2.70 -16.72 -7.49
CA PHE A 130 -2.62 -17.01 -6.06
C PHE A 130 -3.69 -18.04 -5.66
N PRO A 131 -3.38 -19.36 -5.77
CA PRO A 131 -4.34 -20.45 -5.67
C PRO A 131 -4.74 -20.81 -4.23
N PHE A 132 -5.09 -19.81 -3.45
CA PHE A 132 -5.55 -19.94 -2.06
C PHE A 132 -6.92 -19.28 -1.94
N PRO A 133 -8.03 -20.03 -2.04
CA PRO A 133 -9.37 -19.46 -1.96
C PRO A 133 -9.63 -18.75 -0.62
N HIS A 134 -10.04 -17.48 -0.67
CA HIS A 134 -10.32 -16.67 0.49
C HIS A 134 -11.17 -15.45 0.14
N VAL A 135 -11.74 -14.83 1.15
CA VAL A 135 -12.34 -13.51 1.07
C VAL A 135 -11.36 -12.49 1.68
N LEU A 136 -11.03 -11.48 0.90
CA LEU A 136 -10.29 -10.31 1.35
C LEU A 136 -11.27 -9.20 1.66
N THR A 137 -11.29 -8.71 2.90
CA THR A 137 -12.10 -7.57 3.33
C THR A 137 -11.20 -6.39 3.66
N VAL A 138 -11.51 -5.22 3.12
CA VAL A 138 -10.89 -3.94 3.49
C VAL A 138 -11.96 -3.05 4.08
N ALA A 139 -11.78 -2.66 5.35
CA ALA A 139 -12.62 -1.72 6.06
C ALA A 139 -11.85 -0.43 6.31
N VAL A 140 -12.42 0.68 5.89
CA VAL A 140 -11.88 2.03 6.04
C VAL A 140 -12.77 2.84 6.96
N ARG A 141 -12.17 3.57 7.89
CA ARG A 141 -12.86 4.49 8.79
C ARG A 141 -12.10 5.81 8.88
N LEU A 142 -12.84 6.90 8.81
CA LEU A 142 -12.32 8.26 8.98
C LEU A 142 -12.94 8.88 10.23
N ALA A 143 -12.16 9.10 11.28
CA ALA A 143 -12.59 9.71 12.53
C ALA A 143 -11.41 10.28 13.31
N ASP A 144 -11.63 11.33 14.07
CA ASP A 144 -10.66 11.93 14.99
C ASP A 144 -9.31 12.25 14.31
N ARG A 145 -9.40 12.83 13.10
CA ARG A 145 -8.27 13.16 12.22
C ARG A 145 -7.43 11.93 11.80
N THR A 146 -8.02 10.74 11.84
CA THR A 146 -7.34 9.49 11.53
C THR A 146 -8.08 8.70 10.45
N LEU A 147 -7.37 8.33 9.39
CA LEU A 147 -7.81 7.36 8.40
C LEU A 147 -7.30 5.98 8.81
N THR A 148 -8.19 5.13 9.27
CA THR A 148 -7.85 3.75 9.63
C THR A 148 -8.20 2.82 8.49
N VAL A 149 -7.27 1.94 8.09
CA VAL A 149 -7.48 0.88 7.11
C VAL A 149 -7.23 -0.46 7.78
N ARG A 150 -8.25 -1.30 7.84
CA ARG A 150 -8.18 -2.66 8.38
C ARG A 150 -8.37 -3.66 7.26
N THR A 151 -7.44 -4.60 7.17
CA THR A 151 -7.51 -5.71 6.21
C THR A 151 -7.75 -7.02 6.94
N THR A 152 -8.72 -7.79 6.46
CA THR A 152 -9.04 -9.12 6.99
C THR A 152 -8.98 -10.13 5.85
N VAL A 153 -8.29 -11.24 6.07
CA VAL A 153 -8.21 -12.37 5.13
C VAL A 153 -8.89 -13.57 5.79
N THR A 154 -9.97 -14.05 5.15
CA THR A 154 -10.74 -15.19 5.65
C THR A 154 -10.63 -16.35 4.66
N ALA A 155 -9.90 -17.41 5.03
CA ALA A 155 -9.79 -18.61 4.20
C ALA A 155 -11.18 -19.22 3.95
N THR A 156 -11.44 -19.60 2.69
CA THR A 156 -12.68 -20.30 2.27
C THR A 156 -12.40 -21.70 1.74
N GLY A 157 -11.14 -22.10 1.67
CA GLY A 157 -10.68 -23.44 1.37
C GLY A 157 -10.03 -24.12 2.58
N ASP A 158 -9.53 -25.32 2.38
CA ASP A 158 -8.94 -26.18 3.42
C ASP A 158 -7.50 -25.78 3.81
N ARG A 159 -6.89 -24.85 3.07
CA ARG A 159 -5.51 -24.40 3.30
C ARG A 159 -5.48 -23.03 3.96
N ALA A 160 -4.47 -22.79 4.80
CA ALA A 160 -4.19 -21.45 5.28
C ALA A 160 -3.78 -20.54 4.11
N VAL A 161 -4.09 -19.26 4.20
CA VAL A 161 -3.73 -18.27 3.17
C VAL A 161 -2.40 -17.61 3.56
N PRO A 162 -1.33 -17.78 2.76
CA PRO A 162 -0.07 -17.08 3.03
C PRO A 162 -0.25 -15.58 2.80
N MET A 163 0.24 -14.76 3.73
CA MET A 163 0.06 -13.31 3.67
C MET A 163 1.40 -12.60 3.49
N CYS A 164 1.51 -11.77 2.45
CA CYS A 164 2.69 -10.97 2.15
C CYS A 164 2.28 -9.63 1.50
N PHE A 165 1.16 -9.04 1.91
CA PHE A 165 0.58 -7.84 1.31
C PHE A 165 0.97 -6.55 2.05
N GLY A 166 0.64 -5.40 1.47
CA GLY A 166 0.81 -4.11 2.08
C GLY A 166 0.04 -2.99 1.36
N PHE A 167 0.32 -1.76 1.76
CA PHE A 167 -0.18 -0.55 1.12
C PHE A 167 1.00 0.32 0.68
N HIS A 168 0.77 1.16 -0.32
CA HIS A 168 1.79 2.09 -0.81
C HIS A 168 1.26 3.54 -0.77
N PRO A 169 1.08 4.13 0.42
CA PRO A 169 0.59 5.50 0.50
C PRO A 169 1.61 6.48 -0.10
N TYR A 170 1.15 7.32 -1.01
CA TYR A 170 1.90 8.44 -1.57
C TYR A 170 1.55 9.69 -0.77
N LEU A 171 2.41 10.08 0.15
CA LEU A 171 2.19 11.25 0.98
C LEU A 171 2.79 12.51 0.34
N GLN A 172 2.15 13.66 0.54
CA GLN A 172 2.68 14.96 0.12
C GLN A 172 2.31 16.07 1.11
N LEU A 173 3.14 17.09 1.14
CA LEU A 173 2.97 18.30 1.94
C LEU A 173 3.09 19.51 1.00
N PRO A 174 2.00 19.92 0.32
CA PRO A 174 2.05 20.92 -0.74
C PRO A 174 2.40 22.32 -0.23
N ASP A 175 2.26 22.57 1.08
CA ASP A 175 2.58 23.87 1.70
C ASP A 175 4.08 24.07 1.96
N ALA A 176 4.93 23.09 1.64
CA ALA A 176 6.38 23.17 1.81
C ALA A 176 7.11 22.57 0.58
N PRO A 177 8.25 23.14 0.15
CA PRO A 177 9.13 22.50 -0.79
C PRO A 177 9.60 21.13 -0.27
N ARG A 178 9.75 20.14 -1.15
CA ARG A 178 10.19 18.79 -0.78
C ARG A 178 11.50 18.80 0.03
N ALA A 179 12.40 19.69 -0.28
CA ALA A 179 13.70 19.80 0.41
C ALA A 179 13.56 20.12 1.92
N ASP A 180 12.45 20.76 2.30
CA ASP A 180 12.16 21.17 3.69
C ASP A 180 11.35 20.12 4.46
N TRP A 181 10.96 19.00 3.80
CA TRP A 181 10.27 17.92 4.48
C TRP A 181 11.23 17.19 5.42
N VAL A 182 10.73 16.85 6.60
CA VAL A 182 11.45 16.04 7.58
C VAL A 182 10.78 14.68 7.66
N ILE A 183 11.59 13.62 7.48
CA ILE A 183 11.15 12.22 7.64
C ILE A 183 11.57 11.77 9.04
N GLU A 184 10.64 11.12 9.73
CA GLU A 184 10.87 10.50 11.02
C GLU A 184 10.59 9.00 10.92
N THR A 185 11.50 8.20 11.44
CA THR A 185 11.35 6.74 11.51
C THR A 185 11.64 6.22 12.91
N PRO A 186 10.94 5.16 13.37
CA PRO A 186 11.28 4.47 14.61
C PRO A 186 12.63 3.73 14.45
N PRO A 187 13.14 3.07 15.49
CA PRO A 187 14.23 2.11 15.36
C PRO A 187 13.80 0.94 14.46
N LEU A 188 14.65 0.56 13.50
CA LEU A 188 14.36 -0.44 12.47
C LEU A 188 15.60 -1.33 12.24
N ARG A 189 15.44 -2.35 11.40
CA ARG A 189 16.55 -3.05 10.79
C ARG A 189 16.54 -2.76 9.27
N HIS A 190 17.55 -2.06 8.78
CA HIS A 190 17.74 -1.78 7.36
C HIS A 190 18.22 -3.03 6.63
N LEU A 191 17.60 -3.35 5.51
CA LEU A 191 17.94 -4.51 4.69
C LEU A 191 18.82 -4.11 3.52
N GLY A 192 19.92 -4.82 3.32
CA GLY A 192 20.72 -4.68 2.11
C GLY A 192 19.96 -5.19 0.90
N LEU A 193 19.91 -4.40 -0.17
CA LEU A 193 19.25 -4.75 -1.43
C LEU A 193 20.29 -4.93 -2.53
N ASP A 194 20.00 -5.82 -3.48
CA ASP A 194 20.75 -5.96 -4.74
C ASP A 194 20.30 -4.93 -5.79
N ASP A 195 20.92 -4.98 -6.97
CA ASP A 195 20.62 -4.08 -8.09
C ASP A 195 19.17 -4.19 -8.61
N LYS A 196 18.47 -5.26 -8.26
CA LYS A 196 17.05 -5.47 -8.59
C LYS A 196 16.12 -5.03 -7.46
N GLY A 197 16.67 -4.54 -6.34
CA GLY A 197 15.92 -4.19 -5.14
C GLY A 197 15.40 -5.40 -4.36
N LEU A 198 16.09 -6.53 -4.43
CA LEU A 198 15.79 -7.74 -3.66
C LEU A 198 16.71 -7.84 -2.43
N PRO A 199 16.20 -8.30 -1.27
CA PRO A 199 17.03 -8.48 -0.08
C PRO A 199 18.17 -9.48 -0.31
N THR A 200 19.39 -9.07 0.02
CA THR A 200 20.61 -9.91 -0.12
C THR A 200 20.85 -10.82 1.08
N GLY A 201 20.06 -10.68 2.14
CA GLY A 201 20.27 -11.30 3.44
C GLY A 201 21.17 -10.48 4.38
N GLY A 202 21.87 -9.47 3.88
CA GLY A 202 22.58 -8.48 4.70
C GLY A 202 21.60 -7.54 5.40
N SER A 203 21.91 -7.13 6.62
CA SER A 203 21.10 -6.15 7.35
C SER A 203 21.91 -5.46 8.44
N GLU A 204 21.48 -4.25 8.81
CA GLU A 204 22.10 -3.47 9.89
C GLU A 204 21.04 -2.78 10.77
N PRO A 205 21.29 -2.63 12.07
CA PRO A 205 20.42 -1.86 12.94
C PRO A 205 20.41 -0.37 12.52
N GLN A 206 19.23 0.21 12.43
CA GLN A 206 19.05 1.64 12.25
C GLN A 206 18.34 2.21 13.48
N PRO A 207 18.97 3.13 14.24
CA PRO A 207 18.30 3.83 15.32
C PRO A 207 17.16 4.70 14.79
N ALA A 208 16.29 5.16 15.69
CA ALA A 208 15.30 6.17 15.34
C ALA A 208 15.97 7.36 14.64
N ARG A 209 15.35 7.85 13.59
CA ARG A 209 15.90 8.90 12.74
C ARG A 209 14.87 10.03 12.57
N GLU A 210 15.36 11.25 12.61
CA GLU A 210 14.67 12.45 12.18
C GLU A 210 15.61 13.22 11.25
N GLU A 211 15.25 13.38 9.99
CA GLU A 211 16.12 14.01 9.02
C GLU A 211 15.38 14.76 7.92
N ALA A 212 15.94 15.90 7.51
CA ALA A 212 15.43 16.65 6.39
C ALA A 212 15.69 15.90 5.07
N LEU A 213 14.67 15.85 4.22
CA LEU A 213 14.71 15.13 2.94
C LEU A 213 15.72 15.75 1.95
N ARG A 214 15.76 17.08 1.85
CA ARG A 214 16.67 17.83 0.97
C ARG A 214 16.68 17.25 -0.44
N ASP A 215 17.87 16.90 -0.95
CA ASP A 215 18.12 16.23 -2.25
C ASP A 215 18.22 14.72 -2.15
N LYS A 216 17.98 14.14 -0.96
CA LYS A 216 18.07 12.70 -0.72
C LYS A 216 17.02 11.94 -1.51
N ALA A 217 17.41 10.78 -1.99
CA ALA A 217 16.53 9.76 -2.54
C ALA A 217 16.55 8.54 -1.60
N PHE A 218 15.40 7.88 -1.48
CA PHE A 218 15.24 6.64 -0.73
C PHE A 218 14.53 5.60 -1.60
N ASP A 219 14.99 4.38 -1.54
CA ASP A 219 14.30 3.16 -1.96
C ASP A 219 14.75 2.02 -1.04
N ASP A 220 14.55 2.24 0.27
CA ASP A 220 15.13 1.46 1.35
C ASP A 220 14.11 0.54 1.98
N ALA A 221 14.49 -0.73 2.16
CA ALA A 221 13.68 -1.76 2.80
C ALA A 221 14.09 -1.94 4.28
N TYR A 222 13.08 -2.14 5.10
CA TYR A 222 13.22 -2.33 6.54
C TYR A 222 12.34 -3.47 7.02
N ASP A 223 12.81 -4.19 8.03
CA ASP A 223 12.00 -5.12 8.82
C ASP A 223 12.13 -4.86 10.33
N GLN A 224 11.58 -5.75 11.14
CA GLN A 224 11.45 -5.59 12.59
C GLN A 224 10.66 -4.32 12.97
N VAL A 225 9.71 -3.92 12.12
CA VAL A 225 8.77 -2.87 12.48
C VAL A 225 7.90 -3.36 13.62
N ALA A 226 7.98 -2.69 14.76
CA ALA A 226 7.19 -3.05 15.95
C ALA A 226 5.72 -2.69 15.74
N GLU A 227 4.82 -3.44 16.36
CA GLU A 227 3.40 -3.03 16.45
C GLU A 227 3.28 -1.69 17.17
N GLY A 228 2.49 -0.78 16.62
CA GLY A 228 2.38 0.60 17.11
C GLY A 228 3.53 1.52 16.67
N ALA A 229 4.45 1.07 15.83
CA ALA A 229 5.51 1.92 15.30
C ALA A 229 4.93 3.07 14.47
N VAL A 230 5.51 4.27 14.61
CA VAL A 230 5.06 5.47 13.93
C VAL A 230 6.16 5.98 13.00
N PHE A 231 5.81 6.10 11.73
CA PHE A 231 6.59 6.86 10.74
C PHE A 231 5.92 8.19 10.53
N ALA A 232 6.67 9.24 10.27
CA ALA A 232 6.07 10.54 10.00
C ALA A 232 6.82 11.31 8.91
N VAL A 233 6.07 12.21 8.27
CA VAL A 233 6.62 13.27 7.42
C VAL A 233 6.02 14.60 7.85
N SER A 234 6.87 15.61 8.01
CA SER A 234 6.46 16.95 8.42
C SER A 234 7.07 18.03 7.54
N GLY A 235 6.38 19.17 7.43
CA GLY A 235 6.80 20.34 6.66
C GLY A 235 5.66 21.34 6.51
N GLY A 236 5.96 22.65 6.36
CA GLY A 236 4.96 23.68 6.16
C GLY A 236 3.92 23.81 7.29
N GLY A 237 4.30 23.46 8.53
CA GLY A 237 3.39 23.44 9.68
C GLY A 237 2.43 22.24 9.73
N ARG A 238 2.57 21.25 8.83
CA ARG A 238 1.80 20.01 8.82
C ARG A 238 2.68 18.83 9.22
N ARG A 239 2.03 17.80 9.78
CA ARG A 239 2.63 16.50 10.09
C ARG A 239 1.64 15.40 9.72
N ILE A 240 2.09 14.42 8.97
CA ILE A 240 1.35 13.19 8.66
C ILE A 240 2.06 12.04 9.34
N GLU A 241 1.32 11.25 10.10
CA GLU A 241 1.81 10.05 10.75
C GLU A 241 1.22 8.81 10.08
N VAL A 242 2.04 7.77 9.95
CA VAL A 242 1.63 6.44 9.52
C VAL A 242 1.90 5.49 10.66
N HIS A 243 0.83 5.01 11.29
CA HIS A 243 0.87 4.08 12.40
C HIS A 243 0.82 2.65 11.87
N PHE A 244 1.85 1.87 12.17
CA PHE A 244 1.92 0.44 11.87
C PHE A 244 1.30 -0.34 13.02
N GLU A 245 0.00 -0.56 12.93
CA GLU A 245 -0.73 -1.38 13.87
C GLU A 245 -0.40 -2.87 13.66
N GLN A 246 -1.29 -3.77 14.01
CA GLN A 246 -1.07 -5.20 13.95
C GLN A 246 -0.81 -5.73 12.53
N GLY A 247 0.21 -6.57 12.36
CA GLY A 247 0.41 -7.39 11.16
C GLY A 247 1.33 -6.81 10.10
N TYR A 248 2.02 -5.71 10.35
CA TYR A 248 2.93 -5.06 9.39
C TYR A 248 4.39 -5.06 9.88
N PRO A 249 5.12 -6.18 9.74
CA PRO A 249 6.48 -6.31 10.29
C PRO A 249 7.57 -5.67 9.42
N ALA A 250 7.22 -5.15 8.24
CA ALA A 250 8.17 -4.60 7.28
C ALA A 250 7.67 -3.27 6.69
N ALA A 251 8.60 -2.43 6.27
CA ALA A 251 8.34 -1.16 5.62
C ALA A 251 9.31 -0.93 4.46
N GLN A 252 8.85 -0.16 3.46
CA GLN A 252 9.69 0.40 2.40
C GLN A 252 9.54 1.91 2.43
N ILE A 253 10.65 2.63 2.45
CA ILE A 253 10.62 4.09 2.27
C ILE A 253 11.08 4.38 0.85
N PHE A 254 10.18 4.98 0.08
CA PHE A 254 10.45 5.40 -1.28
C PHE A 254 10.29 6.92 -1.41
N ALA A 255 11.35 7.60 -1.74
CA ALA A 255 11.36 9.02 -2.06
C ALA A 255 12.28 9.23 -3.26
N PRO A 256 11.73 9.41 -4.49
CA PRO A 256 12.56 9.61 -5.68
C PRO A 256 13.39 10.90 -5.54
N PRO A 257 14.49 11.05 -6.31
CA PRO A 257 15.22 12.31 -6.38
C PRO A 257 14.30 13.45 -6.82
N PRO A 258 14.66 14.71 -6.47
CA PRO A 258 13.88 15.89 -6.87
C PRO A 258 13.73 16.04 -8.37
#